data_4672a23139c479e12f9cf131a4fc0c85
#
_entry.id   4672a23139c479e12f9cf131a4fc0c85
#
_cell.length_a   1.000
_cell.length_b   1.000
_cell.length_c   1.000
_cell.angle_alpha   90.00
_cell.angle_beta   90.00
_cell.angle_gamma   90.00
#
_symmetry.space_group_name_H-M   'P 1'
#
loop_
_entity.id
_entity.type
_entity.pdbx_description
1 polymer ?
#
loop_
_entity_poly.entity_id
_entity_poly.type
_entity_poly.pdbx_seq_one_letter_code
_entity_poly.pdbx_strand_id
1 'polypeptide(L)'
;MLLLNKRYQIIRPLTINITRQTLNNYINDTTLIDIEKLIKLSELLKRNIDYFYKDNFVFGNYLFRSDSEVDNITKVKFEERIRKYIEVEKLVGKKTIPYMLDVYLEKLDKEFIETIAQNLRRFWNIGLLEPINNPINLLELNGIKVLQFSSPDHEISGFSAFNDKIGYCIYLNSNNTIERQFFTSIHELAHFIFNRKDYKTELSAKENEGKEKIANYFAGVFLVPKDSLNKFVEENYFKKIDFKEVCLIKKYFNVSAECIIKRLFQEGKIDKANYEMLRNEANEKVGSFGEREPIEKKDFIDNFRFNNLVKNAYMENRITTSKLAELLNIRMDEANREAEKWLN
;
A
#
# COMPACT_ATOMS: atom_id res chain seq x y z
N MET A 1 -18.84 11.68 0.32
CA MET A 1 -19.73 12.69 -0.29
C MET A 1 -19.67 12.75 -1.82
N LEU A 2 -18.52 12.73 -2.50
CA LEU A 2 -18.42 12.66 -3.98
C LEU A 2 -19.16 11.46 -4.64
N LEU A 3 -19.37 10.36 -3.94
CA LEU A 3 -20.19 9.23 -4.40
C LEU A 3 -21.67 9.55 -4.60
N LEU A 4 -22.21 10.52 -3.86
CA LEU A 4 -23.61 10.93 -3.99
C LEU A 4 -23.85 11.64 -5.34
N ASN A 5 -22.91 12.42 -5.84
CA ASN A 5 -23.06 13.17 -7.08
C ASN A 5 -23.07 12.26 -8.35
N LYS A 6 -22.24 11.21 -8.40
CA LYS A 6 -22.24 10.27 -9.56
C LYS A 6 -23.37 9.23 -9.49
N ARG A 7 -23.81 8.82 -8.30
CA ARG A 7 -24.94 7.90 -8.12
C ARG A 7 -26.31 8.58 -8.19
N TYR A 8 -26.37 9.91 -8.19
CA TYR A 8 -27.64 10.63 -8.31
C TYR A 8 -28.43 10.25 -9.58
N GLN A 9 -27.76 9.96 -10.68
CA GLN A 9 -28.42 9.49 -11.91
C GLN A 9 -28.99 8.08 -11.78
N ILE A 10 -28.42 7.25 -10.90
CA ILE A 10 -28.86 5.88 -10.62
C ILE A 10 -29.97 5.86 -9.54
N ILE A 11 -29.94 6.82 -8.62
CA ILE A 11 -30.86 6.93 -7.47
C ILE A 11 -32.19 7.64 -7.84
N ARG A 12 -32.22 8.27 -9.00
CA ARG A 12 -33.27 9.21 -9.40
C ARG A 12 -34.72 8.71 -9.39
N PRO A 13 -35.13 7.46 -9.56
CA PRO A 13 -36.54 7.18 -9.69
C PRO A 13 -37.27 6.58 -8.50
N LEU A 14 -36.64 6.07 -7.48
CA LEU A 14 -37.37 5.05 -6.74
C LEU A 14 -37.58 5.21 -5.24
N THR A 15 -36.83 6.05 -4.47
CA THR A 15 -36.98 5.90 -3.00
C THR A 15 -36.73 7.10 -2.10
N ILE A 16 -36.09 8.19 -2.53
CA ILE A 16 -35.89 9.37 -1.69
C ILE A 16 -36.33 10.63 -2.47
N ASN A 17 -37.41 11.28 -1.99
CA ASN A 17 -37.93 12.50 -2.63
C ASN A 17 -37.02 13.70 -2.33
N ILE A 18 -35.80 13.72 -2.87
CA ILE A 18 -34.87 14.86 -2.77
C ILE A 18 -34.42 15.32 -4.15
N THR A 19 -34.36 16.64 -4.34
CA THR A 19 -33.86 17.23 -5.57
C THR A 19 -32.33 17.22 -5.58
N ARG A 20 -31.73 17.38 -6.77
CA ARG A 20 -30.28 17.53 -6.91
C ARG A 20 -29.76 18.71 -6.09
N GLN A 21 -30.52 19.81 -6.04
CA GLN A 21 -30.20 21.00 -5.25
C GLN A 21 -30.20 20.68 -3.75
N THR A 22 -31.23 19.96 -3.27
CA THR A 22 -31.32 19.54 -1.87
C THR A 22 -30.17 18.62 -1.48
N LEU A 23 -29.80 17.69 -2.36
CA LEU A 23 -28.65 16.81 -2.13
C LEU A 23 -27.35 17.60 -2.05
N ASN A 24 -27.14 18.58 -2.94
CA ASN A 24 -25.97 19.47 -2.87
C ASN A 24 -25.94 20.30 -1.59
N ASN A 25 -27.09 20.77 -1.12
CA ASN A 25 -27.19 21.49 0.15
C ASN A 25 -26.80 20.62 1.35
N TYR A 26 -27.20 19.34 1.37
CA TYR A 26 -26.76 18.37 2.39
C TYR A 26 -25.26 18.07 2.30
N ILE A 27 -24.72 17.97 1.07
CA ILE A 27 -23.28 17.74 0.83
C ILE A 27 -22.42 18.89 1.34
N ASN A 28 -22.92 20.12 1.21
CA ASN A 28 -22.18 21.34 1.57
C ASN A 28 -22.52 21.85 2.98
N ASP A 29 -23.21 21.04 3.79
CA ASP A 29 -23.64 21.36 5.16
C ASP A 29 -24.47 22.68 5.27
N THR A 30 -25.10 23.11 4.14
CA THR A 30 -25.95 24.29 4.12
C THR A 30 -27.36 24.01 4.64
N THR A 31 -27.76 22.74 4.71
CA THR A 31 -29.04 22.31 5.27
C THR A 31 -28.86 20.96 5.94
N LEU A 32 -29.39 20.78 7.15
CA LEU A 32 -29.37 19.49 7.84
C LEU A 32 -30.36 18.53 7.18
N ILE A 33 -29.92 17.28 7.02
CA ILE A 33 -30.78 16.19 6.56
C ILE A 33 -31.65 15.70 7.71
N ASP A 34 -32.96 15.49 7.46
CA ASP A 34 -33.81 14.89 8.45
C ASP A 34 -33.53 13.37 8.61
N ILE A 35 -33.86 12.84 9.80
CA ILE A 35 -33.52 11.49 10.21
C ILE A 35 -34.15 10.42 9.30
N GLU A 36 -35.38 10.65 8.80
CA GLU A 36 -36.05 9.68 7.92
C GLU A 36 -35.36 9.57 6.55
N LYS A 37 -34.94 10.70 6.00
CA LYS A 37 -34.17 10.72 4.74
C LYS A 37 -32.79 10.14 4.92
N LEU A 38 -32.17 10.38 6.10
CA LEU A 38 -30.87 9.81 6.43
C LEU A 38 -30.92 8.30 6.54
N ILE A 39 -31.96 7.74 7.19
CA ILE A 39 -32.19 6.28 7.26
C ILE A 39 -32.33 5.69 5.86
N LYS A 40 -33.21 6.26 5.02
CA LYS A 40 -33.38 5.79 3.63
C LYS A 40 -32.08 5.89 2.82
N LEU A 41 -31.30 6.94 3.03
CA LEU A 41 -30.00 7.09 2.38
C LEU A 41 -29.00 6.03 2.85
N SER A 42 -28.99 5.70 4.15
CA SER A 42 -28.14 4.68 4.73
C SER A 42 -28.44 3.29 4.15
N GLU A 43 -29.70 2.93 4.02
CA GLU A 43 -30.15 1.68 3.40
C GLU A 43 -29.76 1.59 1.91
N LEU A 44 -30.02 2.65 1.15
CA LEU A 44 -29.67 2.74 -0.28
C LEU A 44 -28.16 2.63 -0.53
N LEU A 45 -27.37 3.26 0.32
CA LEU A 45 -25.93 3.24 0.21
C LEU A 45 -25.30 2.03 0.90
N LYS A 46 -26.12 1.18 1.55
CA LYS A 46 -25.66 0.05 2.38
C LYS A 46 -24.60 0.50 3.39
N ARG A 47 -24.85 1.60 4.08
CA ARG A 47 -23.98 2.18 5.10
C ARG A 47 -24.76 2.31 6.41
N ASN A 48 -24.10 2.06 7.55
CA ASN A 48 -24.69 2.33 8.84
C ASN A 48 -24.96 3.85 8.97
N ILE A 49 -26.06 4.20 9.66
CA ILE A 49 -26.43 5.59 9.92
C ILE A 49 -25.33 6.40 10.61
N ASP A 50 -24.54 5.75 11.48
CA ASP A 50 -23.35 6.34 12.12
C ASP A 50 -22.29 6.84 11.14
N TYR A 51 -22.26 6.31 9.92
CA TYR A 51 -21.39 6.79 8.85
C TYR A 51 -21.62 8.27 8.54
N PHE A 52 -22.86 8.76 8.68
CA PHE A 52 -23.24 10.13 8.39
C PHE A 52 -23.12 11.08 9.59
N TYR A 53 -23.08 10.52 10.81
CA TYR A 53 -22.95 11.30 12.05
C TYR A 53 -21.52 11.40 12.56
N LYS A 54 -20.63 10.52 12.13
CA LYS A 54 -19.23 10.64 12.53
C LYS A 54 -18.65 11.91 11.96
N ASP A 55 -18.03 12.72 12.83
CA ASP A 55 -17.30 13.91 12.45
C ASP A 55 -16.62 13.67 11.11
N ASN A 56 -17.04 14.47 10.11
CA ASN A 56 -16.47 14.39 8.80
C ASN A 56 -14.97 14.67 8.93
N PHE A 57 -14.20 13.62 9.05
CA PHE A 57 -12.80 13.66 8.72
C PHE A 57 -12.80 14.00 7.22
N VAL A 58 -12.82 15.28 6.92
CA VAL A 58 -12.75 15.76 5.54
C VAL A 58 -11.37 15.38 5.06
N PHE A 59 -11.30 14.26 4.36
CA PHE A 59 -10.11 13.81 3.68
C PHE A 59 -9.73 14.70 2.48
N GLY A 60 -10.26 15.92 2.43
CA GLY A 60 -10.04 16.87 1.36
C GLY A 60 -8.60 17.31 1.13
N ASN A 61 -7.67 16.87 1.97
CA ASN A 61 -6.26 17.25 1.89
C ASN A 61 -5.32 16.05 2.04
N TYR A 62 -5.67 14.88 1.49
CA TYR A 62 -4.65 13.88 1.23
C TYR A 62 -3.79 14.31 0.06
N LEU A 63 -2.54 14.27 0.31
CA LEU A 63 -1.56 14.39 -0.73
C LEU A 63 -1.36 12.98 -1.28
N PHE A 64 -2.10 12.65 -2.33
CA PHE A 64 -1.92 11.41 -3.06
C PHE A 64 -0.76 11.55 -4.03
N ARG A 65 0.07 10.54 -4.07
CA ARG A 65 1.02 10.34 -5.15
C ARG A 65 0.77 8.98 -5.77
N SER A 66 0.49 8.95 -7.04
CA SER A 66 0.25 7.76 -7.84
C SER A 66 0.77 8.02 -9.26
N ASP A 67 1.29 6.97 -9.90
CA ASP A 67 1.74 7.02 -11.30
C ASP A 67 0.58 7.21 -12.28
N SER A 68 -0.63 6.85 -11.85
CA SER A 68 -1.86 6.98 -12.61
C SER A 68 -2.96 7.66 -11.78
N GLU A 69 -4.00 8.17 -12.44
CA GLU A 69 -5.15 8.73 -11.76
C GLU A 69 -5.90 7.64 -10.98
N VAL A 70 -5.90 7.73 -9.65
CA VAL A 70 -6.60 6.76 -8.78
C VAL A 70 -8.09 6.88 -8.96
N ASP A 71 -8.77 5.78 -9.27
CA ASP A 71 -10.21 5.74 -9.42
C ASP A 71 -10.96 6.06 -8.12
N ASN A 72 -12.17 6.59 -8.26
CA ASN A 72 -12.96 7.03 -7.11
C ASN A 72 -13.38 5.87 -6.18
N ILE A 73 -13.51 4.63 -6.69
CA ILE A 73 -13.90 3.48 -5.87
C ILE A 73 -12.73 3.11 -4.94
N THR A 74 -11.52 3.09 -5.48
CA THR A 74 -10.29 2.83 -4.72
C THR A 74 -10.05 3.92 -3.68
N LYS A 75 -10.23 5.22 -4.04
CA LYS A 75 -10.15 6.33 -3.07
C LYS A 75 -11.10 6.15 -1.89
N VAL A 76 -12.36 5.85 -2.16
CA VAL A 76 -13.38 5.67 -1.11
C VAL A 76 -13.08 4.46 -0.23
N LYS A 77 -12.66 3.33 -0.81
CA LYS A 77 -12.25 2.15 -0.03
C LYS A 77 -11.04 2.47 0.86
N PHE A 78 -10.07 3.20 0.32
CA PHE A 78 -8.90 3.64 1.07
C PHE A 78 -9.30 4.50 2.27
N GLU A 79 -10.13 5.51 2.05
CA GLU A 79 -10.62 6.39 3.12
C GLU A 79 -11.38 5.63 4.22
N GLU A 80 -12.25 4.69 3.83
CA GLU A 80 -12.97 3.86 4.79
C GLU A 80 -12.01 3.04 5.65
N ARG A 81 -11.01 2.39 5.04
CA ARG A 81 -10.05 1.55 5.74
C ARG A 81 -9.12 2.35 6.65
N ILE A 82 -8.64 3.51 6.20
CA ILE A 82 -7.83 4.41 7.04
C ILE A 82 -8.62 4.88 8.26
N ARG A 83 -9.89 5.20 8.10
CA ARG A 83 -10.75 5.59 9.21
C ARG A 83 -10.85 4.48 10.27
N LYS A 84 -11.10 3.25 9.84
CA LYS A 84 -11.12 2.07 10.72
C LYS A 84 -9.76 1.85 11.39
N TYR A 85 -8.68 2.04 10.66
CA TYR A 85 -7.33 1.90 11.21
C TYR A 85 -7.05 2.89 12.33
N ILE A 86 -7.37 4.18 12.11
CA ILE A 86 -7.21 5.24 13.11
C ILE A 86 -8.12 4.99 14.33
N GLU A 87 -9.34 4.54 14.09
CA GLU A 87 -10.29 4.20 15.17
C GLU A 87 -9.69 3.15 16.11
N VAL A 88 -9.15 2.07 15.54
CA VAL A 88 -8.54 0.99 16.32
C VAL A 88 -7.27 1.44 17.02
N GLU A 89 -6.39 2.21 16.36
CA GLU A 89 -5.19 2.78 17.01
C GLU A 89 -5.55 3.63 18.22
N LYS A 90 -6.62 4.43 18.15
CA LYS A 90 -7.12 5.22 19.27
C LYS A 90 -7.66 4.32 20.41
N LEU A 91 -8.42 3.28 20.06
CA LEU A 91 -8.98 2.35 21.04
C LEU A 91 -7.88 1.59 21.80
N VAL A 92 -6.83 1.17 21.11
CA VAL A 92 -5.71 0.42 21.73
C VAL A 92 -4.68 1.37 22.36
N GLY A 93 -4.76 2.68 22.12
CA GLY A 93 -3.81 3.65 22.64
C GLY A 93 -2.41 3.56 22.01
N LYS A 94 -2.29 2.92 20.86
CA LYS A 94 -1.01 2.70 20.15
C LYS A 94 -0.95 3.49 18.85
N LYS A 95 -0.75 4.80 18.95
CA LYS A 95 -0.40 5.61 17.78
C LYS A 95 1.10 5.56 17.57
N THR A 96 1.54 4.98 16.47
CA THR A 96 2.95 5.02 16.06
C THR A 96 3.17 6.20 15.13
N ILE A 97 4.12 7.06 15.46
CA ILE A 97 4.57 8.15 14.57
C ILE A 97 5.92 7.69 14.03
N PRO A 98 6.03 7.38 12.74
CA PRO A 98 7.29 6.95 12.17
C PRO A 98 8.30 8.08 12.18
N TYR A 99 9.54 7.77 12.52
CA TYR A 99 10.65 8.62 12.14
C TYR A 99 10.88 8.46 10.64
N MET A 100 10.76 9.55 9.90
CA MET A 100 10.92 9.54 8.46
C MET A 100 12.05 10.49 8.06
N LEU A 101 12.99 9.97 7.31
CA LEU A 101 14.00 10.80 6.66
C LEU A 101 13.29 11.77 5.70
N ASP A 102 13.78 13.00 5.66
CA ASP A 102 13.30 14.03 4.74
C ASP A 102 14.47 14.54 3.93
N VAL A 103 14.64 13.96 2.77
CA VAL A 103 15.77 14.24 1.87
C VAL A 103 15.19 14.70 0.53
N TYR A 104 15.63 15.84 0.03
CA TYR A 104 15.21 16.30 -1.28
C TYR A 104 16.25 15.95 -2.34
N LEU A 105 15.83 15.30 -3.42
CA LEU A 105 16.68 14.89 -4.52
C LEU A 105 16.00 15.23 -5.86
N GLU A 106 16.62 16.14 -6.64
CA GLU A 106 16.10 16.56 -7.95
C GLU A 106 16.45 15.58 -9.06
N LYS A 107 17.61 14.97 -8.98
CA LYS A 107 18.16 14.10 -10.02
C LYS A 107 18.65 12.79 -9.41
N LEU A 108 18.64 11.75 -10.24
CA LEU A 108 19.12 10.43 -9.85
C LEU A 108 20.62 10.47 -9.51
N ASP A 109 20.93 10.38 -8.22
CA ASP A 109 22.27 10.18 -7.68
C ASP A 109 22.33 8.79 -7.02
N LYS A 110 22.93 7.84 -7.72
CA LYS A 110 22.93 6.43 -7.31
C LYS A 110 23.68 6.20 -6.01
N GLU A 111 24.86 6.78 -5.86
CA GLU A 111 25.72 6.63 -4.69
C GLU A 111 25.04 7.21 -3.44
N PHE A 112 24.45 8.38 -3.59
CA PHE A 112 23.69 9.01 -2.52
C PHE A 112 22.48 8.17 -2.11
N ILE A 113 21.70 7.63 -3.07
CA ILE A 113 20.52 6.79 -2.80
C ILE A 113 20.94 5.49 -2.10
N GLU A 114 22.03 4.85 -2.51
CA GLU A 114 22.58 3.66 -1.85
C GLU A 114 22.97 3.95 -0.40
N THR A 115 23.61 5.10 -0.15
CA THR A 115 23.97 5.56 1.20
C THR A 115 22.70 5.74 2.06
N ILE A 116 21.67 6.37 1.54
CA ILE A 116 20.38 6.53 2.24
C ILE A 116 19.74 5.16 2.53
N ALA A 117 19.72 4.25 1.55
CA ALA A 117 19.18 2.90 1.73
C ALA A 117 19.92 2.12 2.82
N GLN A 118 21.26 2.17 2.84
CA GLN A 118 22.07 1.53 3.87
C GLN A 118 21.85 2.14 5.25
N ASN A 119 21.79 3.47 5.35
CA ASN A 119 21.54 4.16 6.62
C ASN A 119 20.14 3.82 7.16
N LEU A 120 19.13 3.74 6.31
CA LEU A 120 17.77 3.34 6.71
C LEU A 120 17.74 1.87 7.18
N ARG A 121 18.46 0.97 6.50
CA ARG A 121 18.58 -0.43 6.93
C ARG A 121 19.22 -0.53 8.31
N ARG A 122 20.30 0.22 8.57
CA ARG A 122 20.92 0.28 9.91
C ARG A 122 19.97 0.84 10.96
N PHE A 123 19.28 1.93 10.64
CA PHE A 123 18.32 2.58 11.55
C PHE A 123 17.17 1.67 11.93
N TRP A 124 16.69 0.84 10.99
CA TRP A 124 15.62 -0.14 11.22
C TRP A 124 16.14 -1.49 11.76
N ASN A 125 17.41 -1.56 12.14
CA ASN A 125 18.07 -2.79 12.62
C ASN A 125 17.96 -3.97 11.65
N ILE A 126 17.94 -3.68 10.35
CA ILE A 126 18.09 -4.68 9.30
C ILE A 126 19.57 -4.80 8.99
N GLY A 127 20.10 -5.99 8.94
CA GLY A 127 21.47 -6.19 8.49
C GLY A 127 21.68 -5.70 7.05
N LEU A 128 22.92 -5.34 6.72
CA LEU A 128 23.24 -4.85 5.37
C LEU A 128 23.27 -5.97 4.32
N LEU A 129 23.46 -7.22 4.77
CA LEU A 129 23.59 -8.39 3.91
C LEU A 129 22.33 -9.27 3.92
N GLU A 130 21.49 -9.15 4.92
CA GLU A 130 20.31 -10.00 5.12
C GLU A 130 19.18 -9.61 4.17
N PRO A 131 18.47 -10.59 3.56
CA PRO A 131 17.26 -10.32 2.79
C PRO A 131 16.13 -9.82 3.72
N ILE A 132 15.21 -9.07 3.16
CA ILE A 132 14.01 -8.63 3.87
C ILE A 132 12.88 -9.63 3.57
N ASN A 133 12.49 -10.40 4.56
CA ASN A 133 11.47 -11.44 4.38
C ASN A 133 10.08 -10.85 4.06
N ASN A 134 9.70 -9.79 4.75
CA ASN A 134 8.41 -9.13 4.53
C ASN A 134 8.56 -7.61 4.66
N PRO A 135 8.78 -6.90 3.55
CA PRO A 135 8.90 -5.44 3.54
C PRO A 135 7.65 -4.72 4.07
N ILE A 136 6.45 -5.28 3.86
CA ILE A 136 5.19 -4.69 4.33
C ILE A 136 5.16 -4.69 5.87
N ASN A 137 5.44 -5.82 6.50
CA ASN A 137 5.52 -5.89 7.96
C ASN A 137 6.61 -4.96 8.51
N LEU A 138 7.74 -4.85 7.81
CA LEU A 138 8.80 -3.93 8.20
C LEU A 138 8.32 -2.48 8.22
N LEU A 139 7.58 -2.04 7.21
CA LEU A 139 6.97 -0.70 7.16
C LEU A 139 5.99 -0.51 8.32
N GLU A 140 5.12 -1.47 8.58
CA GLU A 140 4.14 -1.41 9.66
C GLU A 140 4.78 -1.38 11.05
N LEU A 141 5.86 -2.13 11.27
CA LEU A 141 6.64 -2.09 12.52
C LEU A 141 7.28 -0.71 12.73
N ASN A 142 7.63 -0.03 11.67
CA ASN A 142 8.17 1.33 11.70
C ASN A 142 7.10 2.43 11.62
N GLY A 143 5.81 2.08 11.79
CA GLY A 143 4.71 3.04 11.98
C GLY A 143 4.07 3.55 10.71
N ILE A 144 4.43 3.03 9.54
CA ILE A 144 3.77 3.32 8.28
C ILE A 144 2.55 2.39 8.15
N LYS A 145 1.38 2.96 7.91
CA LYS A 145 0.16 2.18 7.72
C LYS A 145 0.13 1.61 6.30
N VAL A 146 0.03 0.30 6.18
CA VAL A 146 -0.11 -0.35 4.87
C VAL A 146 -1.51 -0.94 4.75
N LEU A 147 -2.19 -0.62 3.66
CA LEU A 147 -3.53 -1.11 3.36
C LEU A 147 -3.51 -1.94 2.08
N GLN A 148 -3.86 -3.21 2.20
CA GLN A 148 -3.91 -4.14 1.09
C GLN A 148 -5.38 -4.47 0.78
N PHE A 149 -5.82 -4.14 -0.43
CA PHE A 149 -7.12 -4.54 -0.95
C PHE A 149 -7.17 -4.47 -2.48
N SER A 150 -8.12 -5.17 -3.08
CA SER A 150 -8.27 -5.19 -4.54
C SER A 150 -8.81 -3.87 -5.09
N SER A 151 -8.16 -3.34 -6.13
CA SER A 151 -8.70 -2.28 -6.98
C SER A 151 -9.37 -2.86 -8.22
N PRO A 152 -10.45 -2.25 -8.73
CA PRO A 152 -10.98 -2.57 -10.06
C PRO A 152 -10.03 -2.12 -11.19
N ASP A 153 -9.18 -1.14 -10.92
CA ASP A 153 -8.16 -0.68 -11.84
C ASP A 153 -6.89 -1.53 -11.71
N HIS A 154 -6.57 -2.28 -12.75
CA HIS A 154 -5.40 -3.17 -12.78
C HIS A 154 -4.08 -2.42 -13.02
N GLU A 155 -4.13 -1.17 -13.50
CA GLU A 155 -2.93 -0.36 -13.74
C GLU A 155 -2.35 0.18 -12.43
N ILE A 156 -3.21 0.39 -11.42
CA ILE A 156 -2.79 0.88 -10.11
C ILE A 156 -2.17 -0.26 -9.30
N SER A 157 -0.85 -0.21 -9.10
CA SER A 157 -0.13 -1.15 -8.23
C SER A 157 -0.15 -0.72 -6.76
N GLY A 158 -0.08 0.57 -6.51
CA GLY A 158 -0.12 1.19 -5.19
C GLY A 158 -0.08 2.70 -5.30
N PHE A 159 -0.18 3.35 -4.17
CA PHE A 159 0.07 4.77 -4.00
C PHE A 159 0.39 5.10 -2.55
N SER A 160 1.05 6.23 -2.34
CA SER A 160 1.32 6.78 -1.02
C SER A 160 0.43 7.98 -0.70
N ALA A 161 0.07 8.10 0.56
CA ALA A 161 -0.73 9.20 1.07
C ALA A 161 -0.19 9.67 2.43
N PHE A 162 -0.18 10.99 2.63
CA PHE A 162 0.26 11.61 3.86
C PHE A 162 -0.74 12.66 4.34
N ASN A 163 -0.96 12.70 5.64
CA ASN A 163 -1.68 13.77 6.32
C ASN A 163 -1.17 13.86 7.76
N ASP A 164 -1.01 15.07 8.31
CA ASP A 164 -0.48 15.29 9.67
C ASP A 164 -1.31 14.57 10.77
N LYS A 165 -2.62 14.37 10.53
CA LYS A 165 -3.52 13.71 11.49
C LYS A 165 -3.38 12.18 11.47
N ILE A 166 -3.15 11.60 10.29
CA ILE A 166 -3.13 10.14 10.08
C ILE A 166 -1.72 9.57 9.90
N GLY A 167 -0.75 10.43 9.57
CA GLY A 167 0.61 10.02 9.26
C GLY A 167 0.77 9.44 7.86
N TYR A 168 1.77 8.59 7.69
CA TYR A 168 2.14 7.96 6.42
C TYR A 168 1.31 6.71 6.17
N CYS A 169 0.72 6.63 4.98
CA CYS A 169 -0.13 5.52 4.56
C CYS A 169 0.27 5.07 3.16
N ILE A 170 0.39 3.77 2.96
CA ILE A 170 0.63 3.15 1.66
C ILE A 170 -0.57 2.26 1.33
N TYR A 171 -1.09 2.38 0.13
CA TYR A 171 -2.02 1.44 -0.46
C TYR A 171 -1.29 0.49 -1.39
N LEU A 172 -1.64 -0.78 -1.35
CA LEU A 172 -1.15 -1.81 -2.26
C LEU A 172 -2.33 -2.58 -2.86
N ASN A 173 -2.29 -2.78 -4.17
CA ASN A 173 -3.31 -3.57 -4.86
C ASN A 173 -3.06 -5.07 -4.61
N SER A 174 -3.94 -5.70 -3.83
CA SER A 174 -3.84 -7.11 -3.46
C SER A 174 -4.06 -8.09 -4.64
N ASN A 175 -4.46 -7.59 -5.82
CA ASN A 175 -4.50 -8.39 -7.05
C ASN A 175 -3.12 -8.65 -7.63
N ASN A 176 -2.12 -7.85 -7.26
CA ASN A 176 -0.75 -8.04 -7.69
C ASN A 176 -0.08 -9.21 -6.97
N THR A 177 0.98 -9.77 -7.59
CA THR A 177 1.83 -10.77 -6.94
C THR A 177 2.48 -10.21 -5.68
N ILE A 178 2.89 -11.07 -4.79
CA ILE A 178 3.54 -10.67 -3.53
C ILE A 178 4.82 -9.88 -3.81
N GLU A 179 5.63 -10.35 -4.75
CA GLU A 179 6.86 -9.66 -5.16
C GLU A 179 6.59 -8.24 -5.64
N ARG A 180 5.52 -8.04 -6.42
CA ARG A 180 5.13 -6.71 -6.89
C ARG A 180 4.64 -5.84 -5.73
N GLN A 181 3.84 -6.39 -4.82
CA GLN A 181 3.41 -5.66 -3.62
C GLN A 181 4.61 -5.26 -2.75
N PHE A 182 5.59 -6.15 -2.56
CA PHE A 182 6.82 -5.86 -1.81
C PHE A 182 7.62 -4.74 -2.46
N PHE A 183 7.87 -4.84 -3.77
CA PHE A 183 8.59 -3.80 -4.48
C PHE A 183 7.84 -2.46 -4.42
N THR A 184 6.54 -2.45 -4.70
CA THR A 184 5.71 -1.24 -4.65
C THR A 184 5.71 -0.62 -3.24
N SER A 185 5.68 -1.42 -2.19
CA SER A 185 5.69 -0.90 -0.81
C SER A 185 6.95 -0.07 -0.49
N ILE A 186 8.12 -0.52 -0.95
CA ILE A 186 9.39 0.21 -0.77
C ILE A 186 9.54 1.35 -1.78
N HIS A 187 8.98 1.21 -2.97
CA HIS A 187 8.87 2.30 -3.93
C HIS A 187 8.06 3.48 -3.35
N GLU A 188 6.91 3.21 -2.72
CA GLU A 188 6.11 4.23 -2.05
C GLU A 188 6.80 4.84 -0.83
N LEU A 189 7.61 4.04 -0.11
CA LEU A 189 8.48 4.55 0.94
C LEU A 189 9.48 5.59 0.40
N ALA A 190 10.05 5.34 -0.78
CA ALA A 190 10.98 6.29 -1.41
C ALA A 190 10.35 7.66 -1.66
N HIS A 191 9.07 7.70 -2.06
CA HIS A 191 8.36 8.96 -2.22
C HIS A 191 8.23 9.72 -0.89
N PHE A 192 8.03 9.06 0.22
CA PHE A 192 8.05 9.71 1.53
C PHE A 192 9.43 10.25 1.92
N ILE A 193 10.50 9.59 1.50
CA ILE A 193 11.87 9.99 1.81
C ILE A 193 12.33 11.15 0.92
N PHE A 194 12.16 11.03 -0.41
CA PHE A 194 12.79 11.94 -1.37
C PHE A 194 11.85 13.03 -1.90
N ASN A 195 10.54 12.85 -1.77
CA ASN A 195 9.56 13.67 -2.48
C ASN A 195 8.44 14.21 -1.58
N ARG A 196 8.66 14.29 -0.27
CA ARG A 196 7.63 14.73 0.68
C ARG A 196 7.05 16.11 0.36
N LYS A 197 7.88 17.03 -0.11
CA LYS A 197 7.45 18.40 -0.46
C LYS A 197 6.52 18.42 -1.68
N ASP A 198 6.65 17.44 -2.56
CA ASP A 198 5.93 17.38 -3.83
C ASP A 198 4.48 16.91 -3.69
N TYR A 199 4.12 16.34 -2.55
CA TYR A 199 2.73 15.99 -2.26
C TYR A 199 1.77 17.18 -2.29
N LYS A 200 2.29 18.43 -2.28
CA LYS A 200 1.52 19.67 -2.33
C LYS A 200 1.49 20.34 -3.69
N THR A 201 2.18 19.79 -4.68
CA THR A 201 2.39 20.43 -5.99
C THR A 201 2.03 19.48 -7.13
N GLU A 202 1.40 20.01 -8.17
CA GLU A 202 1.28 19.30 -9.44
C GLU A 202 2.63 19.32 -10.14
N LEU A 203 3.12 18.14 -10.49
CA LEU A 203 4.40 17.97 -11.17
C LEU A 203 4.19 17.87 -12.67
N SER A 204 5.14 18.40 -13.45
CA SER A 204 5.21 18.10 -14.87
C SER A 204 5.54 16.61 -15.12
N ALA A 205 5.15 16.07 -16.26
CA ALA A 205 5.43 14.68 -16.62
C ALA A 205 6.93 14.32 -16.52
N LYS A 206 7.81 15.25 -16.91
CA LYS A 206 9.27 15.05 -16.84
C LYS A 206 9.80 15.01 -15.42
N GLU A 207 9.28 15.85 -14.53
CA GLU A 207 9.64 15.84 -13.10
C GLU A 207 9.17 14.56 -12.45
N ASN A 208 7.95 14.12 -12.77
CA ASN A 208 7.42 12.86 -12.27
C ASN A 208 8.28 11.67 -12.73
N GLU A 209 8.64 11.56 -14.00
CA GLU A 209 9.52 10.51 -14.52
C GLU A 209 10.88 10.46 -13.77
N GLY A 210 11.47 11.62 -13.46
CA GLY A 210 12.71 11.70 -12.70
C GLY A 210 12.57 11.11 -11.30
N LYS A 211 11.47 11.40 -10.63
CA LYS A 211 11.17 10.93 -9.27
C LYS A 211 10.83 9.45 -9.24
N GLU A 212 10.13 8.96 -10.26
CA GLU A 212 9.89 7.53 -10.44
C GLU A 212 11.19 6.73 -10.61
N LYS A 213 12.15 7.27 -11.35
CA LYS A 213 13.48 6.66 -11.49
C LYS A 213 14.22 6.58 -10.15
N ILE A 214 14.13 7.63 -9.31
CA ILE A 214 14.70 7.65 -7.97
C ILE A 214 14.03 6.60 -7.09
N ALA A 215 12.70 6.55 -7.05
CA ALA A 215 11.95 5.62 -6.24
C ALA A 215 12.19 4.16 -6.66
N ASN A 216 12.21 3.88 -7.96
CA ASN A 216 12.52 2.56 -8.49
C ASN A 216 13.96 2.13 -8.17
N TYR A 217 14.93 3.05 -8.24
CA TYR A 217 16.31 2.73 -7.90
C TYR A 217 16.46 2.45 -6.40
N PHE A 218 15.89 3.30 -5.56
CA PHE A 218 15.88 3.10 -4.11
C PHE A 218 15.26 1.76 -3.72
N ALA A 219 14.08 1.43 -4.27
CA ALA A 219 13.43 0.15 -3.97
C ALA A 219 14.33 -1.04 -4.32
N GLY A 220 14.97 -1.00 -5.49
CA GLY A 220 15.90 -2.04 -5.91
C GLY A 220 17.09 -2.20 -4.97
N VAL A 221 17.78 -1.11 -4.60
CA VAL A 221 18.98 -1.17 -3.74
C VAL A 221 18.64 -1.43 -2.27
N PHE A 222 17.45 -1.02 -1.82
CA PHE A 222 16.99 -1.31 -0.46
C PHE A 222 16.64 -2.78 -0.27
N LEU A 223 15.94 -3.39 -1.23
CA LEU A 223 15.54 -4.79 -1.20
C LEU A 223 16.69 -5.74 -1.54
N VAL A 224 17.55 -5.35 -2.49
CA VAL A 224 18.67 -6.14 -3.00
C VAL A 224 19.94 -5.31 -2.93
N PRO A 225 20.55 -5.17 -1.71
CA PRO A 225 21.81 -4.44 -1.55
C PRO A 225 22.94 -5.04 -2.37
N LYS A 226 23.82 -4.18 -2.89
CA LYS A 226 24.98 -4.57 -3.71
C LYS A 226 25.82 -5.65 -3.07
N ASP A 227 26.24 -5.42 -1.82
CA ASP A 227 27.14 -6.33 -1.11
C ASP A 227 26.47 -7.68 -0.82
N SER A 228 25.17 -7.68 -0.53
CA SER A 228 24.39 -8.89 -0.34
C SER A 228 24.24 -9.70 -1.62
N LEU A 229 23.96 -9.03 -2.75
CA LEU A 229 23.89 -9.66 -4.06
C LEU A 229 25.22 -10.26 -4.49
N ASN A 230 26.32 -9.48 -4.33
CA ASN A 230 27.66 -9.94 -4.65
C ASN A 230 28.02 -11.17 -3.82
N LYS A 231 27.83 -11.12 -2.52
CA LYS A 231 28.07 -12.23 -1.61
C LYS A 231 27.30 -13.50 -2.03
N PHE A 232 26.01 -13.36 -2.33
CA PHE A 232 25.17 -14.48 -2.76
C PHE A 232 25.70 -15.13 -4.04
N VAL A 233 26.06 -14.32 -5.06
CA VAL A 233 26.60 -14.80 -6.34
C VAL A 233 27.93 -15.52 -6.15
N GLU A 234 28.81 -15.00 -5.29
CA GLU A 234 30.13 -15.54 -5.00
C GLU A 234 30.07 -16.86 -4.20
N GLU A 235 29.27 -16.90 -3.13
CA GLU A 235 29.10 -18.09 -2.29
C GLU A 235 28.44 -19.26 -3.03
N ASN A 236 27.60 -18.99 -4.03
CA ASN A 236 26.99 -20.01 -4.87
C ASN A 236 27.82 -20.37 -6.12
N TYR A 237 28.99 -19.76 -6.28
CA TYR A 237 29.93 -20.06 -7.39
C TYR A 237 29.30 -19.90 -8.79
N PHE A 238 28.41 -18.92 -9.00
CA PHE A 238 27.77 -18.71 -10.29
C PHE A 238 28.78 -18.17 -11.31
N LYS A 239 29.25 -19.06 -12.21
CA LYS A 239 30.16 -18.70 -13.32
C LYS A 239 29.41 -18.02 -14.48
N LYS A 240 28.17 -18.41 -14.69
CA LYS A 240 27.26 -17.84 -15.66
C LYS A 240 25.90 -17.71 -14.99
N ILE A 241 25.25 -16.61 -15.22
CA ILE A 241 23.90 -16.36 -14.69
C ILE A 241 22.92 -16.53 -15.84
N ASP A 242 22.13 -17.60 -15.79
CA ASP A 242 20.97 -17.83 -16.62
C ASP A 242 19.67 -17.62 -15.82
N PHE A 243 18.53 -17.93 -16.39
CA PHE A 243 17.25 -17.69 -15.74
C PHE A 243 17.03 -18.55 -14.48
N LYS A 244 17.68 -19.72 -14.39
CA LYS A 244 17.59 -20.58 -13.21
C LYS A 244 18.30 -19.93 -12.00
N GLU A 245 19.48 -19.36 -12.20
CA GLU A 245 20.19 -18.60 -11.17
C GLU A 245 19.39 -17.38 -10.75
N VAL A 246 18.77 -16.66 -11.71
CA VAL A 246 17.86 -15.55 -11.41
C VAL A 246 16.71 -16.02 -10.50
N CYS A 247 16.11 -17.19 -10.75
CA CYS A 247 15.05 -17.74 -9.90
C CYS A 247 15.54 -18.09 -8.48
N LEU A 248 16.78 -18.57 -8.33
CA LEU A 248 17.37 -18.80 -7.01
C LEU A 248 17.59 -17.50 -6.24
N ILE A 249 18.18 -16.49 -6.91
CA ILE A 249 18.43 -15.18 -6.31
C ILE A 249 17.12 -14.50 -5.92
N LYS A 250 16.09 -14.50 -6.79
CA LYS A 250 14.81 -13.87 -6.49
C LYS A 250 14.13 -14.48 -5.24
N LYS A 251 14.20 -15.81 -5.09
CA LYS A 251 13.65 -16.50 -3.91
C LYS A 251 14.37 -16.09 -2.63
N TYR A 252 15.69 -15.91 -2.69
CA TYR A 252 16.47 -15.47 -1.53
C TYR A 252 16.10 -14.07 -1.09
N PHE A 253 15.90 -13.14 -2.04
CA PHE A 253 15.60 -11.73 -1.74
C PHE A 253 14.09 -11.42 -1.65
N ASN A 254 13.21 -12.36 -1.98
CA ASN A 254 11.76 -12.17 -2.03
C ASN A 254 11.32 -11.02 -2.97
N VAL A 255 11.93 -10.95 -4.15
CA VAL A 255 11.63 -9.96 -5.18
C VAL A 255 11.32 -10.61 -6.52
N SER A 256 10.86 -9.82 -7.50
CA SER A 256 10.60 -10.32 -8.87
C SER A 256 11.87 -10.67 -9.62
N ALA A 257 11.75 -11.56 -10.62
CA ALA A 257 12.86 -11.86 -11.54
C ALA A 257 13.36 -10.58 -12.24
N GLU A 258 12.46 -9.69 -12.66
CA GLU A 258 12.83 -8.42 -13.29
C GLU A 258 13.69 -7.55 -12.36
N CYS A 259 13.36 -7.48 -11.07
CA CYS A 259 14.16 -6.76 -10.07
C CYS A 259 15.59 -7.32 -10.00
N ILE A 260 15.76 -8.64 -9.94
CA ILE A 260 17.08 -9.28 -9.90
C ILE A 260 17.86 -9.04 -11.18
N ILE A 261 17.25 -9.24 -12.34
CA ILE A 261 17.89 -9.02 -13.65
C ILE A 261 18.41 -7.58 -13.75
N LYS A 262 17.60 -6.61 -13.32
CA LYS A 262 18.00 -5.21 -13.29
C LYS A 262 19.13 -4.93 -12.33
N ARG A 263 19.11 -5.53 -11.13
CA ARG A 263 20.19 -5.39 -10.14
C ARG A 263 21.49 -6.03 -10.59
N LEU A 264 21.44 -7.24 -11.18
CA LEU A 264 22.62 -7.92 -11.75
C LEU A 264 23.28 -7.08 -12.86
N PHE A 265 22.47 -6.46 -13.72
CA PHE A 265 22.99 -5.57 -14.76
C PHE A 265 23.60 -4.29 -14.18
N GLN A 266 22.97 -3.68 -13.17
CA GLN A 266 23.46 -2.48 -12.50
C GLN A 266 24.82 -2.71 -11.80
N GLU A 267 25.02 -3.92 -11.26
CA GLU A 267 26.25 -4.33 -10.57
C GLU A 267 27.28 -4.97 -11.52
N GLY A 268 27.04 -4.95 -12.83
CA GLY A 268 27.97 -5.48 -13.84
C GLY A 268 28.18 -7.00 -13.79
N LYS A 269 27.25 -7.74 -13.16
CA LYS A 269 27.30 -9.22 -13.12
C LYS A 269 26.83 -9.88 -14.41
N ILE A 270 26.06 -9.15 -15.22
CA ILE A 270 25.62 -9.54 -16.57
C ILE A 270 25.83 -8.37 -17.52
N ASP A 271 26.12 -8.67 -18.76
CA ASP A 271 26.22 -7.66 -19.82
C ASP A 271 24.85 -7.28 -20.41
N LYS A 272 24.82 -6.35 -21.32
CA LYS A 272 23.60 -5.85 -21.95
C LYS A 272 22.85 -6.94 -22.75
N ALA A 273 23.58 -7.82 -23.44
CA ALA A 273 22.98 -8.90 -24.21
C ALA A 273 22.28 -9.91 -23.31
N ASN A 274 22.93 -10.31 -22.22
CA ASN A 274 22.34 -11.18 -21.21
C ASN A 274 21.17 -10.52 -20.48
N TYR A 275 21.25 -9.22 -20.20
CA TYR A 275 20.13 -8.47 -19.60
C TYR A 275 18.88 -8.52 -20.49
N GLU A 276 19.02 -8.25 -21.78
CA GLU A 276 17.89 -8.29 -22.72
C GLU A 276 17.35 -9.73 -22.90
N MET A 277 18.23 -10.72 -23.00
CA MET A 277 17.86 -12.12 -23.10
C MET A 277 17.05 -12.59 -21.87
N LEU A 278 17.57 -12.36 -20.67
CA LEU A 278 16.92 -12.78 -19.42
C LEU A 278 15.59 -12.04 -19.21
N ARG A 279 15.52 -10.77 -19.57
CA ARG A 279 14.28 -9.99 -19.48
C ARG A 279 13.21 -10.52 -20.44
N ASN A 280 13.57 -10.87 -21.66
CA ASN A 280 12.66 -11.49 -22.61
C ASN A 280 12.19 -12.86 -22.10
N GLU A 281 13.10 -13.67 -21.57
CA GLU A 281 12.74 -14.96 -20.98
C GLU A 281 11.80 -14.81 -19.76
N ALA A 282 12.01 -13.80 -18.92
CA ALA A 282 11.11 -13.49 -17.83
C ALA A 282 9.71 -13.14 -18.34
N ASN A 283 9.61 -12.32 -19.39
CA ASN A 283 8.34 -11.87 -19.97
C ASN A 283 7.60 -12.98 -20.72
N GLU A 284 8.31 -13.85 -21.45
CA GLU A 284 7.70 -14.94 -22.24
C GLU A 284 7.07 -16.02 -21.35
N LYS A 285 7.66 -16.29 -20.19
CA LYS A 285 7.23 -17.36 -19.29
C LYS A 285 6.21 -16.93 -18.25
N VAL A 286 5.88 -15.66 -18.21
CA VAL A 286 4.91 -15.07 -17.28
C VAL A 286 3.72 -14.62 -18.12
N GLY A 287 2.63 -15.40 -18.10
CA GLY A 287 1.36 -14.90 -18.63
C GLY A 287 0.99 -13.58 -17.95
N SER A 288 0.06 -12.81 -18.52
CA SER A 288 -0.28 -11.41 -18.24
C SER A 288 -0.49 -10.99 -16.76
N PHE A 289 -0.33 -11.88 -15.79
CA PHE A 289 -0.57 -11.64 -14.36
C PHE A 289 0.44 -12.29 -13.41
N GLY A 290 1.50 -12.93 -13.90
CA GLY A 290 2.27 -13.79 -13.04
C GLY A 290 3.76 -13.53 -12.99
N GLU A 291 4.35 -13.76 -11.90
CA GLU A 291 5.75 -13.97 -11.67
C GLU A 291 6.06 -15.47 -11.89
N ARG A 292 7.17 -15.82 -12.53
CA ARG A 292 7.59 -17.23 -12.62
C ARG A 292 8.01 -17.71 -11.24
N GLU A 293 7.44 -18.82 -10.80
CA GLU A 293 7.63 -19.36 -9.45
C GLU A 293 7.34 -18.28 -8.38
N PRO A 294 6.09 -17.78 -8.33
CA PRO A 294 5.73 -16.69 -7.42
C PRO A 294 5.87 -17.12 -5.96
N ILE A 295 6.08 -16.14 -5.09
CA ILE A 295 6.00 -16.34 -3.64
C ILE A 295 4.55 -16.72 -3.30
N GLU A 296 4.37 -17.78 -2.53
CA GLU A 296 3.04 -18.25 -2.18
C GLU A 296 2.34 -17.28 -1.21
N LYS A 297 1.17 -16.81 -1.61
CA LYS A 297 0.39 -15.84 -0.82
C LYS A 297 0.00 -16.37 0.57
N LYS A 298 -0.12 -17.68 0.76
CA LYS A 298 -0.46 -18.31 2.05
C LYS A 298 0.54 -17.97 3.17
N ASP A 299 1.78 -17.63 2.80
CA ASP A 299 2.84 -17.32 3.76
C ASP A 299 2.76 -15.87 4.27
N PHE A 300 1.84 -15.07 3.73
CA PHE A 300 1.69 -13.64 4.04
C PHE A 300 0.24 -13.30 4.34
N ILE A 301 0.02 -12.60 5.45
CA ILE A 301 -1.30 -12.16 5.89
C ILE A 301 -1.47 -10.68 5.51
N ASP A 302 -2.44 -10.38 4.65
CA ASP A 302 -2.79 -9.02 4.27
C ASP A 302 -3.24 -8.22 5.52
N ASN A 303 -2.82 -6.95 5.61
CA ASN A 303 -3.19 -6.04 6.70
C ASN A 303 -2.85 -6.59 8.11
N PHE A 304 -1.71 -7.24 8.27
CA PHE A 304 -1.32 -7.98 9.47
C PHE A 304 -1.39 -7.12 10.75
N ARG A 305 -0.81 -5.91 10.72
CA ARG A 305 -0.82 -5.02 11.89
C ARG A 305 -2.25 -4.57 12.24
N PHE A 306 -3.05 -4.20 11.24
CA PHE A 306 -4.44 -3.81 11.46
C PHE A 306 -5.24 -4.93 12.12
N ASN A 307 -5.13 -6.14 11.60
CA ASN A 307 -5.81 -7.32 12.14
C ASN A 307 -5.38 -7.60 13.59
N ASN A 308 -4.10 -7.46 13.91
CA ASN A 308 -3.60 -7.62 15.27
C ASN A 308 -4.08 -6.51 16.22
N LEU A 309 -4.19 -5.27 15.74
CA LEU A 309 -4.77 -4.19 16.55
C LEU A 309 -6.25 -4.46 16.87
N VAL A 310 -7.02 -4.94 15.89
CA VAL A 310 -8.43 -5.34 16.08
C VAL A 310 -8.53 -6.50 17.08
N LYS A 311 -7.70 -7.53 16.92
CA LYS A 311 -7.60 -8.66 17.85
C LYS A 311 -7.31 -8.18 19.28
N ASN A 312 -6.30 -7.33 19.47
CA ASN A 312 -5.95 -6.81 20.78
C ASN A 312 -7.09 -5.98 21.39
N ALA A 313 -7.75 -5.12 20.60
CA ALA A 313 -8.91 -4.37 21.06
C ALA A 313 -10.06 -5.28 21.53
N TYR A 314 -10.27 -6.40 20.84
CA TYR A 314 -11.27 -7.39 21.24
C TYR A 314 -10.86 -8.13 22.52
N MET A 315 -9.64 -8.64 22.58
CA MET A 315 -9.11 -9.37 23.75
C MET A 315 -9.08 -8.50 25.02
N GLU A 316 -8.88 -7.19 24.86
CA GLU A 316 -8.94 -6.22 25.95
C GLU A 316 -10.38 -5.74 26.27
N ASN A 317 -11.42 -6.35 25.69
CA ASN A 317 -12.83 -5.98 25.84
C ASN A 317 -13.14 -4.51 25.48
N ARG A 318 -12.36 -3.90 24.58
CA ARG A 318 -12.56 -2.52 24.11
C ARG A 318 -13.56 -2.42 22.98
N ILE A 319 -13.83 -3.54 22.31
CA ILE A 319 -14.81 -3.65 21.23
C ILE A 319 -15.68 -4.92 21.40
N THR A 320 -16.90 -4.85 20.89
CA THR A 320 -17.81 -5.99 20.83
C THR A 320 -17.56 -6.83 19.58
N THR A 321 -18.12 -8.05 19.52
CA THR A 321 -18.07 -8.90 18.32
C THR A 321 -18.71 -8.22 17.10
N SER A 322 -19.79 -7.43 17.30
CA SER A 322 -20.38 -6.64 16.20
C SER A 322 -19.41 -5.60 15.68
N LYS A 323 -18.66 -4.92 16.56
CA LYS A 323 -17.64 -3.96 16.13
C LYS A 323 -16.45 -4.64 15.48
N LEU A 324 -16.07 -5.82 15.92
CA LEU A 324 -15.07 -6.67 15.27
C LEU A 324 -15.48 -6.99 13.82
N ALA A 325 -16.73 -7.43 13.60
CA ALA A 325 -17.28 -7.70 12.28
C ALA A 325 -17.23 -6.46 11.36
N GLU A 326 -17.60 -5.29 11.90
CA GLU A 326 -17.54 -3.99 11.18
C GLU A 326 -16.11 -3.63 10.78
N LEU A 327 -15.16 -3.73 11.71
CA LEU A 327 -13.77 -3.35 11.49
C LEU A 327 -13.10 -4.24 10.44
N LEU A 328 -13.24 -5.56 10.58
CA LEU A 328 -12.67 -6.53 9.64
C LEU A 328 -13.45 -6.64 8.32
N ASN A 329 -14.64 -6.03 8.24
CA ASN A 329 -15.54 -6.14 7.10
C ASN A 329 -15.91 -7.60 6.77
N ILE A 330 -16.21 -8.39 7.79
CA ILE A 330 -16.63 -9.78 7.73
C ILE A 330 -18.06 -9.96 8.26
N ARG A 331 -18.67 -11.10 7.97
CA ARG A 331 -20.02 -11.42 8.48
C ARG A 331 -19.97 -11.73 9.99
N MET A 332 -21.10 -11.60 10.65
CA MET A 332 -21.20 -11.83 12.09
C MET A 332 -20.84 -13.27 12.51
N ASP A 333 -21.20 -14.25 11.68
CA ASP A 333 -20.84 -15.65 11.91
C ASP A 333 -19.33 -15.91 11.79
N GLU A 334 -18.66 -15.20 10.88
CA GLU A 334 -17.20 -15.23 10.74
C GLU A 334 -16.52 -14.54 11.94
N ALA A 335 -17.05 -13.40 12.38
CA ALA A 335 -16.53 -12.68 13.53
C ALA A 335 -16.62 -13.51 14.83
N ASN A 336 -17.71 -14.23 15.02
CA ASN A 336 -17.83 -15.16 16.17
C ASN A 336 -16.77 -16.26 16.13
N ARG A 337 -16.55 -16.87 14.95
CA ARG A 337 -15.51 -17.90 14.77
C ARG A 337 -14.10 -17.37 15.01
N GLU A 338 -13.78 -16.17 14.55
CA GLU A 338 -12.49 -15.54 14.81
C GLU A 338 -12.32 -15.22 16.30
N ALA A 339 -13.35 -14.69 16.95
CA ALA A 339 -13.36 -14.42 18.38
C ALA A 339 -13.11 -15.70 19.21
N GLU A 340 -13.78 -16.81 18.89
CA GLU A 340 -13.57 -18.10 19.54
C GLU A 340 -12.13 -18.62 19.39
N LYS A 341 -11.56 -18.51 18.18
CA LYS A 341 -10.15 -18.89 17.95
C LYS A 341 -9.15 -18.07 18.77
N TRP A 342 -9.47 -16.83 19.09
CA TRP A 342 -8.57 -15.96 19.85
C TRP A 342 -8.67 -16.16 21.36
N LEU A 343 -9.79 -16.71 21.84
CA LEU A 343 -10.02 -16.96 23.25
C LEU A 343 -9.56 -18.38 23.70
N ASN A 344 -9.41 -19.30 22.75
CA ASN A 344 -8.88 -20.65 22.95
C ASN A 344 -7.37 -20.70 22.66
#